data_516d26039640c462aef729bad74cdc20
#
_entry.id   516d26039640c462aef729bad74cdc20
#
_cell.length_a   1.000
_cell.length_b   1.000
_cell.length_c   1.000
_cell.angle_alpha   90.00
_cell.angle_beta   90.00
_cell.angle_gamma   90.00
#
_symmetry.space_group_name_H-M   'P 1'
#
loop_
_entity.id
_entity.type
_entity.pdbx_description
1 polymer ?
#
loop_
_entity_poly.entity_id
_entity_poly.type
_entity_poly.pdbx_seq_one_letter_code
_entity_poly.pdbx_strand_id
1 'polypeptide(L)'
;MSSEKPNIIFILSDDMGYSDVGAYGSEIRTPHIDRLADEGIRFANFYNMAKCEPSRSTLFTGLYEGGKNAVNFAQVLRNSGYYIIHSGKEHWMKWAPEHVLAKNVSDQSLTFEAMNEFFEPPSGKFSRPFILNGDTVENIDQIYHKDKPFFKTDALTDNALRWLEEPVNNGQPFFLFMGYGAAHYPLQARPEDIAKYRGQYKKGWDKIREERMERLKKLGLIPENTPLSPPSSNINKFRGHPDGNEERRAQIPQYRPWNDLDEQEQDELDLEMAVFAAMVDRMDQNIGRLLDYLDEKGIAENTIVVYMSDNGSCPYDSNRDFDFPPGAAEGFRTLCAAWANAGNTPFRYFKQYGHEGGTHTHFIVRWPEKVKPGSITRQTGHIVDVAPTLLEAAGVNYPEMLGEITPQPLQGSSLMPVLLGGERENPEFFMSGWTDRFRMFRQGDFKIVRANGEAWELYNLKDDPTEIDDLAGEYPEKVEELEKAYNTYMKNTNNK
;
A
#
# COMPACT_ATOMS: atom_id res chain seq x y z
N MET A 1 -35.29 -10.90 6.44
CA MET A 1 -34.22 -11.02 7.44
C MET A 1 -33.30 -9.83 7.20
N SER A 2 -33.10 -8.93 8.15
CA SER A 2 -32.09 -7.90 8.01
C SER A 2 -30.75 -8.65 7.96
N SER A 3 -30.00 -8.54 6.84
CA SER A 3 -28.63 -9.08 6.80
C SER A 3 -27.86 -8.43 7.94
N GLU A 4 -27.23 -9.24 8.78
CA GLU A 4 -26.30 -8.74 9.79
C GLU A 4 -25.23 -7.90 9.11
N LYS A 5 -24.88 -6.75 9.68
CA LYS A 5 -23.81 -5.90 9.15
C LYS A 5 -22.50 -6.69 9.13
N PRO A 6 -21.73 -6.72 8.03
CA PRO A 6 -20.48 -7.45 7.98
C PRO A 6 -19.42 -6.82 8.89
N ASN A 7 -18.56 -7.64 9.45
CA ASN A 7 -17.28 -7.16 9.99
C ASN A 7 -16.36 -6.75 8.84
N ILE A 8 -15.45 -5.83 9.11
CA ILE A 8 -14.53 -5.30 8.10
C ILE A 8 -13.12 -5.28 8.67
N ILE A 9 -12.19 -5.94 7.99
CA ILE A 9 -10.74 -5.83 8.23
C ILE A 9 -10.11 -5.24 6.99
N PHE A 10 -9.44 -4.09 7.13
CA PHE A 10 -8.66 -3.47 6.07
C PHE A 10 -7.18 -3.54 6.40
N ILE A 11 -6.42 -4.27 5.59
CA ILE A 11 -4.99 -4.49 5.76
C ILE A 11 -4.25 -3.68 4.71
N LEU A 12 -3.43 -2.73 5.16
CA LEU A 12 -2.63 -1.87 4.31
C LEU A 12 -1.14 -2.11 4.60
N SER A 13 -0.42 -2.65 3.62
CA SER A 13 1.04 -2.74 3.66
C SER A 13 1.68 -1.43 3.21
N ASP A 14 2.96 -1.25 3.50
CA ASP A 14 3.73 -0.03 3.29
C ASP A 14 4.92 -0.31 2.35
N ASP A 15 5.01 0.44 1.25
CA ASP A 15 6.13 0.37 0.30
C ASP A 15 6.30 -0.98 -0.43
N MET A 16 5.22 -1.69 -0.73
CA MET A 16 5.26 -2.93 -1.50
C MET A 16 4.83 -2.71 -2.95
N GLY A 17 5.62 -3.24 -3.88
CA GLY A 17 5.32 -3.19 -5.30
C GLY A 17 4.25 -4.20 -5.73
N TYR A 18 3.74 -4.02 -6.94
CA TYR A 18 2.66 -4.82 -7.52
C TYR A 18 2.90 -6.34 -7.43
N SER A 19 4.15 -6.76 -7.65
CA SER A 19 4.53 -8.19 -7.68
C SER A 19 5.28 -8.67 -6.43
N ASP A 20 5.12 -8.03 -5.28
CA ASP A 20 5.82 -8.43 -4.05
C ASP A 20 5.09 -9.46 -3.19
N VAL A 21 3.93 -9.97 -3.63
CA VAL A 21 3.17 -11.05 -2.98
C VAL A 21 2.94 -12.23 -3.92
N GLY A 22 2.85 -13.46 -3.39
CA GLY A 22 2.70 -14.69 -4.16
C GLY A 22 1.50 -14.67 -5.09
N ALA A 23 0.34 -14.19 -4.60
CA ALA A 23 -0.89 -14.02 -5.38
C ALA A 23 -0.71 -13.08 -6.60
N TYR A 24 0.35 -12.29 -6.66
CA TYR A 24 0.76 -11.43 -7.77
C TYR A 24 2.15 -11.77 -8.31
N GLY A 25 2.54 -13.03 -8.23
CA GLY A 25 3.69 -13.58 -8.95
C GLY A 25 5.05 -13.50 -8.23
N SER A 26 5.10 -13.10 -6.97
CA SER A 26 6.32 -13.10 -6.17
C SER A 26 6.83 -14.52 -5.87
N GLU A 27 8.13 -14.62 -5.64
CA GLU A 27 8.78 -15.77 -5.02
C GLU A 27 8.78 -15.69 -3.47
N ILE A 28 8.41 -14.54 -2.93
CA ILE A 28 8.25 -14.35 -1.48
C ILE A 28 7.06 -15.18 -1.01
N ARG A 29 7.25 -15.91 0.08
CA ARG A 29 6.21 -16.77 0.63
C ARG A 29 5.16 -15.95 1.36
N THR A 30 3.94 -15.92 0.79
CA THR A 30 2.80 -15.21 1.36
C THR A 30 1.54 -16.10 1.38
N PRO A 31 1.59 -17.31 2.02
CA PRO A 31 0.50 -18.26 1.92
C PRO A 31 -0.83 -17.75 2.45
N HIS A 32 -0.83 -16.79 3.38
CA HIS A 32 -2.07 -16.25 3.95
C HIS A 32 -2.66 -15.12 3.09
N ILE A 33 -1.83 -14.30 2.45
CA ILE A 33 -2.28 -13.35 1.41
C ILE A 33 -2.75 -14.13 0.17
N ASP A 34 -2.06 -15.21 -0.20
CA ASP A 34 -2.47 -16.09 -1.29
C ASP A 34 -3.83 -16.75 -0.97
N ARG A 35 -4.06 -17.17 0.29
CA ARG A 35 -5.37 -17.63 0.76
C ARG A 35 -6.46 -16.58 0.59
N LEU A 36 -6.20 -15.30 0.91
CA LEU A 36 -7.17 -14.21 0.66
C LEU A 36 -7.54 -14.13 -0.82
N ALA A 37 -6.57 -14.30 -1.73
CA ALA A 37 -6.78 -14.29 -3.16
C ALA A 37 -7.56 -15.52 -3.67
N ASP A 38 -7.26 -16.69 -3.14
CA ASP A 38 -7.90 -17.95 -3.51
C ASP A 38 -9.35 -18.04 -2.99
N GLU A 39 -9.63 -17.44 -1.83
CA GLU A 39 -10.97 -17.38 -1.23
C GLU A 39 -11.74 -16.09 -1.61
N GLY A 40 -11.13 -15.18 -2.39
CA GLY A 40 -11.67 -13.87 -2.74
C GLY A 40 -11.54 -13.51 -4.21
N ILE A 41 -11.47 -12.20 -4.47
CA ILE A 41 -11.27 -11.61 -5.79
C ILE A 41 -9.99 -10.80 -5.85
N ARG A 42 -9.22 -10.95 -6.92
CA ARG A 42 -8.05 -10.14 -7.27
C ARG A 42 -8.41 -9.12 -8.32
N PHE A 43 -7.98 -7.88 -8.13
CA PHE A 43 -8.05 -6.86 -9.16
C PHE A 43 -6.73 -6.84 -9.95
N ALA A 44 -6.80 -7.06 -11.26
CA ALA A 44 -5.65 -6.93 -12.14
C ALA A 44 -5.22 -5.46 -12.30
N ASN A 45 -6.17 -4.52 -12.17
CA ASN A 45 -5.96 -3.08 -12.35
C ASN A 45 -6.50 -2.31 -11.15
N PHE A 46 -5.63 -1.99 -10.20
CA PHE A 46 -6.00 -1.17 -9.05
C PHE A 46 -4.93 -0.11 -8.76
N TYR A 47 -5.36 1.10 -8.40
CA TYR A 47 -4.48 2.25 -8.26
C TYR A 47 -4.51 2.85 -6.86
N ASN A 48 -3.37 3.37 -6.43
CA ASN A 48 -3.18 4.18 -5.24
C ASN A 48 -2.68 5.58 -5.61
N MET A 49 -2.33 6.42 -4.63
CA MET A 49 -1.85 7.80 -4.83
C MET A 49 -0.32 7.90 -4.97
N ALA A 50 0.39 6.82 -5.32
CA ALA A 50 1.83 6.75 -5.49
C ALA A 50 2.67 7.03 -4.24
N LYS A 51 2.07 7.42 -3.12
CA LYS A 51 2.77 7.71 -1.86
C LYS A 51 1.87 7.54 -0.65
N CYS A 52 2.48 7.14 0.49
CA CYS A 52 1.76 6.75 1.69
C CYS A 52 0.80 7.81 2.25
N GLU A 53 1.23 9.06 2.45
CA GLU A 53 0.38 10.11 3.02
C GLU A 53 -0.87 10.39 2.16
N PRO A 54 -0.78 10.69 0.84
CA PRO A 54 -1.97 10.90 0.03
C PRO A 54 -2.82 9.64 -0.15
N SER A 55 -2.22 8.43 -0.25
CA SER A 55 -3.00 7.20 -0.36
C SER A 55 -3.85 6.95 0.88
N ARG A 56 -3.26 7.11 2.07
CA ARG A 56 -3.98 6.93 3.34
C ARG A 56 -5.07 7.98 3.52
N SER A 57 -4.79 9.24 3.16
CA SER A 57 -5.79 10.30 3.15
C SER A 57 -6.96 9.99 2.21
N THR A 58 -6.66 9.61 0.96
CA THR A 58 -7.68 9.24 -0.04
C THR A 58 -8.51 8.03 0.40
N LEU A 59 -7.85 7.00 0.98
CA LEU A 59 -8.51 5.82 1.54
C LEU A 59 -9.62 6.21 2.53
N PHE A 60 -9.27 7.03 3.51
CA PHE A 60 -10.18 7.34 4.61
C PHE A 60 -11.22 8.39 4.27
N THR A 61 -10.95 9.25 3.31
CA THR A 61 -11.86 10.35 2.96
C THR A 61 -12.71 10.11 1.72
N GLY A 62 -12.27 9.18 0.85
CA GLY A 62 -12.88 9.01 -0.47
C GLY A 62 -12.68 10.24 -1.39
N LEU A 63 -11.62 11.03 -1.16
CA LEU A 63 -11.28 12.24 -1.91
C LEU A 63 -9.85 12.17 -2.43
N TYR A 64 -9.60 12.56 -3.66
CA TYR A 64 -8.25 12.54 -4.26
C TYR A 64 -7.25 13.47 -3.57
N GLU A 65 -7.69 14.66 -3.17
CA GLU A 65 -6.80 15.69 -2.58
C GLU A 65 -7.10 15.95 -1.10
N GLY A 66 -8.10 15.28 -0.52
CA GLY A 66 -8.58 15.61 0.81
C GLY A 66 -9.19 17.02 0.86
N GLY A 67 -8.98 17.75 1.94
CA GLY A 67 -9.34 19.16 2.04
C GLY A 67 -10.30 19.49 3.19
N LYS A 68 -10.71 20.75 3.22
CA LYS A 68 -11.66 21.24 4.22
C LYS A 68 -12.97 20.45 4.15
N ASN A 69 -13.54 20.10 5.30
CA ASN A 69 -14.75 19.29 5.42
C ASN A 69 -14.63 17.85 4.87
N ALA A 70 -13.42 17.34 4.68
CA ALA A 70 -13.24 15.93 4.43
C ALA A 70 -13.57 15.13 5.70
N VAL A 71 -14.30 14.04 5.55
CA VAL A 71 -14.75 13.20 6.67
C VAL A 71 -14.15 11.82 6.54
N ASN A 72 -13.64 11.29 7.64
CA ASN A 72 -13.18 9.93 7.73
C ASN A 72 -14.38 8.96 7.70
N PHE A 73 -14.41 8.04 6.71
CA PHE A 73 -15.52 7.09 6.59
C PHE A 73 -15.65 6.16 7.83
N ALA A 74 -14.54 5.89 8.55
CA ALA A 74 -14.61 5.13 9.80
C ALA A 74 -15.41 5.85 10.89
N GLN A 75 -15.42 7.20 10.91
CA GLN A 75 -16.31 7.96 11.79
C GLN A 75 -17.77 7.74 11.41
N VAL A 76 -18.07 7.62 10.13
CA VAL A 76 -19.42 7.33 9.63
C VAL A 76 -19.86 5.91 10.05
N LEU A 77 -18.94 4.93 9.93
CA LEU A 77 -19.17 3.57 10.43
C LEU A 77 -19.41 3.57 11.95
N ARG A 78 -18.59 4.28 12.72
CA ARG A 78 -18.74 4.39 14.18
C ARG A 78 -20.11 4.93 14.57
N ASN A 79 -20.55 6.01 13.93
CA ASN A 79 -21.87 6.60 14.17
C ASN A 79 -23.01 5.65 13.78
N SER A 80 -22.73 4.63 12.98
CA SER A 80 -23.67 3.59 12.58
C SER A 80 -23.56 2.31 13.44
N GLY A 81 -22.80 2.35 14.54
CA GLY A 81 -22.73 1.29 15.53
C GLY A 81 -21.57 0.32 15.38
N TYR A 82 -20.63 0.57 14.48
CA TYR A 82 -19.38 -0.21 14.40
C TYR A 82 -18.44 0.12 15.56
N TYR A 83 -17.74 -0.91 16.06
CA TYR A 83 -16.60 -0.76 16.93
C TYR A 83 -15.34 -0.55 16.07
N ILE A 84 -14.59 0.51 16.33
CA ILE A 84 -13.48 0.94 15.48
C ILE A 84 -12.13 0.63 16.14
N ILE A 85 -11.30 -0.15 15.46
CA ILE A 85 -9.96 -0.52 15.91
C ILE A 85 -8.93 -0.03 14.89
N HIS A 86 -7.88 0.62 15.37
CA HIS A 86 -6.73 1.00 14.56
C HIS A 86 -5.45 0.40 15.14
N SER A 87 -4.74 -0.41 14.37
CA SER A 87 -3.42 -0.91 14.75
C SER A 87 -2.42 -0.69 13.62
N GLY A 88 -1.46 0.21 13.84
CA GLY A 88 -0.37 0.46 12.91
C GLY A 88 -0.17 1.90 12.49
N LYS A 89 0.50 2.07 11.34
CA LYS A 89 0.86 3.38 10.78
C LYS A 89 -0.37 4.20 10.41
N GLU A 90 -0.39 5.43 10.86
CA GLU A 90 -1.42 6.41 10.53
C GLU A 90 -1.00 7.29 9.33
N HIS A 91 -0.03 8.15 9.48
CA HIS A 91 0.62 9.00 8.47
C HIS A 91 -0.34 9.75 7.52
N TRP A 92 -1.37 10.41 8.07
CA TRP A 92 -2.36 11.16 7.29
C TRP A 92 -2.99 12.31 8.08
N MET A 93 -3.74 13.17 7.41
CA MET A 93 -4.66 14.18 7.96
C MET A 93 -4.06 15.28 8.85
N LYS A 94 -3.02 15.92 8.39
CA LYS A 94 -2.56 17.18 9.03
C LYS A 94 -3.59 18.32 8.93
N TRP A 95 -4.50 18.23 7.96
CA TRP A 95 -5.49 19.25 7.62
C TRP A 95 -6.88 19.00 8.26
N ALA A 96 -7.12 17.84 8.84
CA ALA A 96 -8.36 17.51 9.56
C ALA A 96 -8.07 16.72 10.84
N PRO A 97 -7.42 17.35 11.83
CA PRO A 97 -6.97 16.68 13.07
C PRO A 97 -8.13 16.12 13.91
N GLU A 98 -9.33 16.66 13.77
CA GLU A 98 -10.54 16.18 14.44
C GLU A 98 -11.01 14.81 13.93
N HIS A 99 -10.60 14.41 12.74
CA HIS A 99 -10.91 13.13 12.10
C HIS A 99 -9.77 12.12 12.14
N VAL A 100 -8.70 12.40 12.88
CA VAL A 100 -7.58 11.47 13.07
C VAL A 100 -8.09 10.16 13.65
N LEU A 101 -7.85 9.06 12.93
CA LEU A 101 -8.42 7.76 13.23
C LEU A 101 -8.04 7.28 14.64
N ALA A 102 -6.74 7.28 14.93
CA ALA A 102 -6.22 6.75 16.19
C ALA A 102 -6.67 7.53 17.42
N LYS A 103 -6.81 8.84 17.32
CA LYS A 103 -7.08 9.70 18.49
C LYS A 103 -8.55 10.00 18.72
N ASN A 104 -9.31 10.21 17.62
CA ASN A 104 -10.64 10.81 17.72
C ASN A 104 -11.76 9.89 17.25
N VAL A 105 -11.42 8.83 16.51
CA VAL A 105 -12.41 7.95 15.86
C VAL A 105 -12.40 6.54 16.43
N SER A 106 -11.21 5.98 16.72
CA SER A 106 -11.09 4.60 17.20
C SER A 106 -11.56 4.44 18.65
N ASP A 107 -12.16 3.29 18.94
CA ASP A 107 -12.43 2.84 20.31
C ASP A 107 -11.15 2.27 20.95
N GLN A 108 -10.30 1.64 20.14
CA GLN A 108 -8.97 1.20 20.53
C GLN A 108 -7.93 1.51 19.43
N SER A 109 -6.75 1.98 19.81
CA SER A 109 -5.71 2.27 18.85
C SER A 109 -4.29 2.07 19.38
N LEU A 110 -3.42 1.52 18.54
CA LEU A 110 -1.97 1.54 18.69
C LEU A 110 -1.36 2.04 17.38
N THR A 111 -0.74 3.21 17.42
CA THR A 111 -0.22 3.83 16.20
C THR A 111 1.22 4.35 16.37
N PHE A 112 1.83 4.66 15.24
CA PHE A 112 3.07 5.42 15.11
C PHE A 112 2.97 6.31 13.86
N GLU A 113 3.69 7.43 13.84
CA GLU A 113 3.45 8.45 12.82
C GLU A 113 3.80 7.97 11.40
N ALA A 114 5.05 7.98 10.99
CA ALA A 114 5.42 7.73 9.59
C ALA A 114 6.30 6.49 9.40
N MET A 115 7.33 6.37 10.23
CA MET A 115 8.25 5.23 10.25
C MET A 115 8.77 5.03 11.68
N ASN A 116 9.13 3.81 11.98
CA ASN A 116 9.68 3.42 13.28
C ASN A 116 10.47 2.12 13.10
N GLU A 117 11.44 1.87 13.96
CA GLU A 117 12.16 0.59 14.00
C GLU A 117 11.20 -0.59 14.23
N PHE A 118 11.61 -1.77 13.76
CA PHE A 118 10.83 -3.00 13.92
C PHE A 118 11.16 -3.75 15.21
N PHE A 119 12.39 -3.60 15.70
CA PHE A 119 12.79 -4.10 17.02
C PHE A 119 12.45 -3.10 18.10
N GLU A 120 12.68 -3.47 19.36
CA GLU A 120 12.51 -2.56 20.49
C GLU A 120 13.27 -1.27 20.19
N PRO A 121 12.58 -0.11 20.23
CA PRO A 121 13.21 1.13 19.86
C PRO A 121 14.45 1.34 20.73
N PRO A 122 15.65 1.43 20.15
CA PRO A 122 16.75 1.98 20.88
C PRO A 122 16.34 3.39 21.28
N SER A 123 16.78 3.86 22.41
CA SER A 123 16.65 5.26 22.86
C SER A 123 17.38 6.24 21.94
N GLY A 124 17.31 6.02 20.62
CA GLY A 124 18.13 6.59 19.58
C GLY A 124 17.40 7.53 18.63
N LYS A 125 18.20 8.12 17.78
CA LYS A 125 17.95 9.23 16.84
C LYS A 125 16.74 9.08 15.88
N PHE A 126 16.21 7.86 15.70
CA PHE A 126 15.18 7.53 14.72
C PHE A 126 13.94 6.90 15.34
N SER A 127 13.97 6.67 16.66
CA SER A 127 12.84 6.13 17.39
C SER A 127 11.73 7.18 17.49
N ARG A 128 10.55 6.87 16.94
CA ARG A 128 9.33 7.63 17.17
C ARG A 128 8.49 6.89 18.19
N PRO A 129 7.81 7.61 19.10
CA PRO A 129 6.99 6.96 20.10
C PRO A 129 5.83 6.19 19.47
N PHE A 130 5.47 5.09 20.06
CA PHE A 130 4.15 4.51 19.88
C PHE A 130 3.12 5.32 20.65
N ILE A 131 1.92 5.40 20.11
CA ILE A 131 0.78 6.08 20.72
C ILE A 131 -0.31 5.03 20.96
N LEU A 132 -0.68 4.83 22.21
CA LEU A 132 -1.73 3.90 22.63
C LEU A 132 -2.96 4.71 23.07
N ASN A 133 -4.07 4.59 22.37
CA ASN A 133 -5.32 5.31 22.65
C ASN A 133 -5.16 6.83 22.85
N GLY A 134 -4.23 7.43 22.09
CA GLY A 134 -3.92 8.86 22.15
C GLY A 134 -2.79 9.26 23.09
N ASP A 135 -2.31 8.35 23.93
CA ASP A 135 -1.23 8.60 24.88
C ASP A 135 0.10 7.99 24.41
N THR A 136 1.21 8.68 24.69
CA THR A 136 2.54 8.17 24.36
C THR A 136 2.85 6.93 25.20
N VAL A 137 3.36 5.89 24.55
CA VAL A 137 3.81 4.66 25.22
C VAL A 137 5.15 4.93 25.90
N GLU A 138 5.16 4.90 27.22
CA GLU A 138 6.34 5.14 28.05
C GLU A 138 7.16 3.86 28.27
N ASN A 139 6.51 2.69 28.27
CA ASN A 139 7.13 1.40 28.44
C ASN A 139 6.55 0.42 27.42
N ILE A 140 7.43 -0.33 26.74
CA ILE A 140 7.06 -1.33 25.75
C ILE A 140 6.12 -2.40 26.30
N ASP A 141 6.17 -2.69 27.60
CA ASP A 141 5.28 -3.64 28.28
C ASP A 141 3.78 -3.24 28.20
N GLN A 142 3.49 -1.95 27.91
CA GLN A 142 2.10 -1.50 27.70
C GLN A 142 1.48 -2.09 26.43
N ILE A 143 2.32 -2.43 25.44
CA ILE A 143 1.90 -2.88 24.12
C ILE A 143 2.42 -4.26 23.73
N TYR A 144 3.28 -4.87 24.54
CA TYR A 144 3.88 -6.16 24.27
C TYR A 144 4.16 -6.96 25.54
N HIS A 145 3.58 -8.17 25.64
CA HIS A 145 3.60 -9.00 26.87
C HIS A 145 4.10 -10.41 26.62
N LYS A 146 5.01 -10.63 25.68
CA LYS A 146 5.51 -11.96 25.34
C LYS A 146 6.93 -12.18 25.86
N ASP A 147 7.24 -13.46 26.12
CA ASP A 147 8.59 -13.93 26.49
C ASP A 147 9.62 -13.81 25.34
N LYS A 148 9.18 -13.39 24.14
CA LYS A 148 10.03 -13.16 22.97
C LYS A 148 10.42 -11.69 22.86
N PRO A 149 11.60 -11.37 22.30
CA PRO A 149 11.97 -9.99 22.00
C PRO A 149 10.90 -9.25 21.19
N PHE A 150 10.69 -8.00 21.51
CA PHE A 150 9.72 -7.16 20.78
C PHE A 150 9.98 -7.17 19.26
N PHE A 151 8.91 -7.21 18.50
CA PHE A 151 8.93 -6.96 17.07
C PHE A 151 7.62 -6.27 16.66
N LYS A 152 7.74 -5.10 16.05
CA LYS A 152 6.62 -4.20 15.76
C LYS A 152 5.45 -4.87 15.07
N THR A 153 5.72 -5.65 14.02
CA THR A 153 4.67 -6.33 13.25
C THR A 153 3.85 -7.29 14.12
N ASP A 154 4.51 -8.01 15.03
CA ASP A 154 3.84 -8.92 15.97
C ASP A 154 3.01 -8.15 16.98
N ALA A 155 3.58 -7.10 17.57
CA ALA A 155 2.91 -6.29 18.58
C ALA A 155 1.63 -5.63 18.07
N LEU A 156 1.64 -5.14 16.82
CA LEU A 156 0.46 -4.57 16.18
C LEU A 156 -0.67 -5.61 16.08
N THR A 157 -0.35 -6.83 15.65
CA THR A 157 -1.34 -7.89 15.51
C THR A 157 -1.81 -8.41 16.87
N ASP A 158 -0.92 -8.52 17.85
CA ASP A 158 -1.28 -8.96 19.22
C ASP A 158 -2.32 -8.01 19.84
N ASN A 159 -2.11 -6.70 19.70
CA ASN A 159 -3.05 -5.71 20.21
C ASN A 159 -4.38 -5.76 19.45
N ALA A 160 -4.35 -5.86 18.12
CA ALA A 160 -5.56 -5.98 17.31
C ALA A 160 -6.39 -7.21 17.73
N LEU A 161 -5.78 -8.38 17.85
CA LEU A 161 -6.46 -9.61 18.28
C LEU A 161 -7.06 -9.48 19.68
N ARG A 162 -6.32 -8.87 20.62
CA ARG A 162 -6.83 -8.62 21.97
C ARG A 162 -8.06 -7.72 21.97
N TRP A 163 -8.09 -6.67 21.16
CA TRP A 163 -9.19 -5.72 21.10
C TRP A 163 -10.41 -6.26 20.33
N LEU A 164 -10.23 -7.18 19.41
CA LEU A 164 -11.33 -7.84 18.71
C LEU A 164 -12.22 -8.67 19.65
N GLU A 165 -11.69 -9.14 20.79
CA GLU A 165 -12.48 -9.91 21.76
C GLU A 165 -13.72 -9.13 22.26
N GLU A 166 -13.63 -7.82 22.44
CA GLU A 166 -14.74 -7.04 22.95
C GLU A 166 -15.93 -7.00 22.00
N PRO A 167 -15.79 -6.48 20.74
CA PRO A 167 -16.92 -6.43 19.81
C PRO A 167 -17.42 -7.83 19.42
N VAL A 168 -16.54 -8.83 19.27
CA VAL A 168 -16.93 -10.20 18.91
C VAL A 168 -17.79 -10.83 20.02
N ASN A 169 -17.39 -10.71 21.29
CA ASN A 169 -18.17 -11.24 22.42
C ASN A 169 -19.51 -10.53 22.60
N ASN A 170 -19.60 -9.26 22.18
CA ASN A 170 -20.83 -8.46 22.26
C ASN A 170 -21.73 -8.62 21.02
N GLY A 171 -21.28 -9.35 19.97
CA GLY A 171 -22.00 -9.44 18.69
C GLY A 171 -22.11 -8.08 17.97
N GLN A 172 -21.16 -7.18 18.22
CA GLN A 172 -21.10 -5.85 17.60
C GLN A 172 -20.26 -5.90 16.33
N PRO A 173 -20.72 -5.33 15.19
CA PRO A 173 -19.89 -5.24 13.99
C PRO A 173 -18.67 -4.36 14.24
N PHE A 174 -17.53 -4.74 13.68
CA PHE A 174 -16.30 -3.99 13.85
C PHE A 174 -15.66 -3.59 12.50
N PHE A 175 -14.92 -2.49 12.55
CA PHE A 175 -13.96 -2.09 11.52
C PHE A 175 -12.56 -2.10 12.13
N LEU A 176 -11.71 -3.01 11.66
CA LEU A 176 -10.29 -3.07 12.02
C LEU A 176 -9.45 -2.54 10.87
N PHE A 177 -8.69 -1.48 11.10
CA PHE A 177 -7.64 -1.03 10.22
C PHE A 177 -6.27 -1.53 10.71
N MET A 178 -5.63 -2.38 9.89
CA MET A 178 -4.27 -2.86 10.10
C MET A 178 -3.31 -2.12 9.17
N GLY A 179 -2.66 -1.09 9.67
CA GLY A 179 -1.65 -0.33 8.93
C GLY A 179 -0.24 -0.88 9.20
N TYR A 180 0.13 -1.99 8.58
CA TYR A 180 1.47 -2.52 8.77
C TYR A 180 2.54 -1.56 8.26
N GLY A 181 3.65 -1.45 8.99
CA GLY A 181 4.82 -0.72 8.53
C GLY A 181 5.76 -1.55 7.64
N ALA A 182 5.48 -2.82 7.47
CA ALA A 182 6.24 -3.68 6.56
C ALA A 182 5.76 -3.46 5.10
N ALA A 183 6.65 -3.39 4.10
CA ALA A 183 8.11 -3.55 4.22
C ALA A 183 8.87 -2.21 4.11
N HIS A 184 8.30 -1.12 4.65
CA HIS A 184 8.96 0.19 4.67
C HIS A 184 10.28 0.14 5.46
N TYR A 185 11.29 0.86 5.02
CA TYR A 185 12.56 0.97 5.74
C TYR A 185 12.37 1.57 7.17
N PRO A 186 13.29 1.31 8.12
CA PRO A 186 14.54 0.56 7.98
C PRO A 186 14.30 -0.92 7.69
N LEU A 187 15.15 -1.53 6.83
CA LEU A 187 15.11 -2.97 6.57
C LEU A 187 15.60 -3.73 7.80
N GLN A 188 14.67 -4.27 8.55
CA GLN A 188 14.92 -5.00 9.80
C GLN A 188 13.99 -6.20 9.88
N ALA A 189 14.56 -7.38 10.09
CA ALA A 189 13.78 -8.62 10.21
C ALA A 189 14.46 -9.59 11.18
N ARG A 190 13.67 -10.54 11.69
CA ARG A 190 14.20 -11.57 12.56
C ARG A 190 15.17 -12.47 11.82
N PRO A 191 16.31 -12.89 12.42
CA PRO A 191 17.30 -13.74 11.78
C PRO A 191 16.72 -15.04 11.21
N GLU A 192 15.77 -15.66 11.92
CA GLU A 192 15.11 -16.88 11.46
C GLU A 192 14.25 -16.68 10.20
N ASP A 193 13.67 -15.50 10.01
CA ASP A 193 12.92 -15.17 8.81
C ASP A 193 13.86 -14.83 7.65
N ILE A 194 14.95 -14.10 7.89
CA ILE A 194 15.99 -13.81 6.89
C ILE A 194 16.61 -15.10 6.35
N ALA A 195 16.90 -16.08 7.22
CA ALA A 195 17.51 -17.34 6.85
C ALA A 195 16.71 -18.13 5.79
N LYS A 196 15.40 -17.94 5.71
CA LYS A 196 14.53 -18.57 4.71
C LYS A 196 14.81 -18.08 3.28
N TYR A 197 15.37 -16.89 3.13
CA TYR A 197 15.53 -16.18 1.84
C TYR A 197 16.98 -15.99 1.42
N ARG A 198 17.92 -16.10 2.37
CA ARG A 198 19.33 -15.90 2.10
C ARG A 198 19.84 -16.79 0.98
N GLY A 199 20.50 -16.21 -0.03
CA GLY A 199 21.00 -16.87 -1.22
C GLY A 199 20.00 -17.03 -2.37
N GLN A 200 18.70 -16.78 -2.15
CA GLN A 200 17.68 -16.89 -3.20
C GLN A 200 17.80 -15.78 -4.26
N TYR A 201 18.33 -14.64 -3.88
CA TYR A 201 18.43 -13.44 -4.72
C TYR A 201 19.77 -13.31 -5.44
N LYS A 202 20.71 -14.26 -5.24
CA LYS A 202 21.99 -14.30 -5.98
C LYS A 202 21.83 -14.48 -7.49
N LYS A 203 20.66 -14.87 -7.97
CA LYS A 203 20.33 -14.91 -9.41
C LYS A 203 20.08 -13.52 -10.00
N GLY A 204 19.97 -12.48 -9.16
CA GLY A 204 19.88 -11.08 -9.53
C GLY A 204 18.48 -10.59 -9.88
N TRP A 205 18.31 -9.28 -9.82
CA TRP A 205 17.04 -8.60 -10.09
C TRP A 205 16.53 -8.77 -11.51
N ASP A 206 17.40 -8.84 -12.52
CA ASP A 206 16.99 -9.07 -13.91
C ASP A 206 16.24 -10.40 -14.03
N LYS A 207 16.82 -11.46 -13.46
CA LYS A 207 16.20 -12.79 -13.48
C LYS A 207 14.93 -12.85 -12.65
N ILE A 208 14.89 -12.19 -11.49
CA ILE A 208 13.70 -12.09 -10.66
C ILE A 208 12.56 -11.39 -11.43
N ARG A 209 12.84 -10.31 -12.14
CA ARG A 209 11.84 -9.60 -12.96
C ARG A 209 11.27 -10.49 -14.06
N GLU A 210 12.12 -11.21 -14.79
CA GLU A 210 11.66 -12.18 -15.79
C GLU A 210 10.75 -13.23 -15.17
N GLU A 211 11.15 -13.85 -14.07
CA GLU A 211 10.39 -14.89 -13.41
C GLU A 211 9.05 -14.39 -12.85
N ARG A 212 9.02 -13.19 -12.27
CA ARG A 212 7.77 -12.55 -11.81
C ARG A 212 6.84 -12.24 -12.97
N MET A 213 7.37 -11.73 -14.08
CA MET A 213 6.63 -11.48 -15.31
C MET A 213 5.92 -12.74 -15.82
N GLU A 214 6.65 -13.85 -15.93
CA GLU A 214 6.10 -15.13 -16.39
C GLU A 214 5.02 -15.66 -15.42
N ARG A 215 5.20 -15.49 -14.11
CA ARG A 215 4.18 -15.88 -13.14
C ARG A 215 2.93 -15.01 -13.23
N LEU A 216 3.06 -13.69 -13.42
CA LEU A 216 1.93 -12.78 -13.63
C LEU A 216 1.10 -13.16 -14.85
N LYS A 217 1.75 -13.51 -15.97
CA LYS A 217 1.09 -14.04 -17.19
C LYS A 217 0.35 -15.33 -16.89
N LYS A 218 1.02 -16.28 -16.25
CA LYS A 218 0.44 -17.59 -15.88
C LYS A 218 -0.76 -17.46 -14.93
N LEU A 219 -0.74 -16.49 -14.02
CA LEU A 219 -1.86 -16.18 -13.15
C LEU A 219 -3.01 -15.46 -13.88
N GLY A 220 -2.80 -15.02 -15.10
CA GLY A 220 -3.79 -14.29 -15.88
C GLY A 220 -4.02 -12.84 -15.42
N LEU A 221 -3.10 -12.29 -14.63
CA LEU A 221 -3.18 -10.91 -14.13
C LEU A 221 -2.78 -9.88 -15.19
N ILE A 222 -1.89 -10.25 -16.10
CA ILE A 222 -1.48 -9.44 -17.25
C ILE A 222 -1.67 -10.23 -18.57
N PRO A 223 -1.87 -9.55 -19.69
CA PRO A 223 -1.90 -10.19 -21.01
C PRO A 223 -0.56 -10.90 -21.35
N GLU A 224 -0.63 -12.00 -22.10
CA GLU A 224 0.56 -12.77 -22.53
C GLU A 224 1.57 -11.93 -23.33
N ASN A 225 1.08 -10.99 -24.14
CA ASN A 225 1.89 -10.12 -24.98
C ASN A 225 2.41 -8.87 -24.25
N THR A 226 2.12 -8.68 -22.97
CA THR A 226 2.64 -7.54 -22.20
C THR A 226 4.16 -7.57 -22.21
N PRO A 227 4.85 -6.49 -22.62
CA PRO A 227 6.29 -6.41 -22.55
C PRO A 227 6.76 -6.15 -21.11
N LEU A 228 7.97 -6.58 -20.79
CA LEU A 228 8.63 -6.18 -19.55
C LEU A 228 9.21 -4.77 -19.76
N SER A 229 8.86 -3.84 -18.88
CA SER A 229 9.42 -2.50 -18.95
C SER A 229 10.97 -2.52 -18.80
N PRO A 230 11.70 -1.61 -19.45
CA PRO A 230 13.11 -1.47 -19.21
C PRO A 230 13.38 -1.12 -17.74
N PRO A 231 14.53 -1.48 -17.19
CA PRO A 231 14.91 -1.11 -15.83
C PRO A 231 14.91 0.40 -15.66
N SER A 232 14.32 0.87 -14.57
CA SER A 232 14.30 2.29 -14.27
C SER A 232 15.62 2.70 -13.60
N SER A 233 16.47 3.38 -14.34
CA SER A 233 17.81 3.76 -13.91
C SER A 233 17.91 5.16 -13.29
N ASN A 234 16.85 5.96 -13.34
CA ASN A 234 16.95 7.39 -13.08
C ASN A 234 16.54 7.79 -11.66
N ILE A 235 17.23 7.25 -10.67
CA ILE A 235 17.04 7.55 -9.25
C ILE A 235 17.54 8.95 -8.90
N ASN A 236 18.51 9.48 -9.64
CA ASN A 236 19.10 10.80 -9.38
C ASN A 236 18.09 11.97 -9.51
N LYS A 237 16.93 11.72 -10.12
CA LYS A 237 15.81 12.67 -10.14
C LYS A 237 14.96 12.60 -8.87
N PHE A 238 15.11 11.53 -8.09
CA PHE A 238 14.54 11.46 -6.76
C PHE A 238 15.34 12.35 -5.84
N ARG A 239 14.73 13.38 -5.34
CA ARG A 239 15.19 14.28 -4.30
C ARG A 239 16.66 14.16 -3.97
N GLY A 240 17.36 15.24 -4.06
CA GLY A 240 18.54 15.38 -3.24
C GLY A 240 18.22 14.86 -1.84
N HIS A 241 19.06 13.96 -1.33
CA HIS A 241 19.01 13.57 0.07
C HIS A 241 18.76 14.85 0.90
N PRO A 242 17.93 14.84 1.93
CA PRO A 242 17.69 16.03 2.76
C PRO A 242 18.94 16.74 3.21
N ASP A 243 20.05 16.02 3.30
CA ASP A 243 21.34 16.52 3.76
C ASP A 243 22.25 17.03 2.62
N GLY A 244 21.83 17.01 1.35
CA GLY A 244 22.59 17.55 0.21
C GLY A 244 23.92 16.84 -0.09
N ASN A 245 24.17 15.66 0.48
CA ASN A 245 25.44 14.98 0.40
C ASN A 245 25.60 14.21 -0.94
N GLU A 246 26.32 14.84 -1.90
CA GLU A 246 26.58 14.25 -3.22
C GLU A 246 27.51 13.03 -3.17
N GLU A 247 28.39 12.92 -2.19
CA GLU A 247 29.27 11.75 -2.02
C GLU A 247 28.47 10.49 -1.67
N ARG A 248 27.41 10.61 -0.85
CA ARG A 248 26.49 9.50 -0.59
C ARG A 248 25.69 9.09 -1.81
N ARG A 249 25.31 10.03 -2.68
CA ARG A 249 24.64 9.73 -3.95
C ARG A 249 25.50 8.88 -4.89
N ALA A 250 26.81 9.05 -4.87
CA ALA A 250 27.74 8.29 -5.67
C ALA A 250 27.90 6.83 -5.18
N GLN A 251 27.54 6.55 -3.93
CA GLN A 251 27.61 5.21 -3.32
C GLN A 251 26.34 4.38 -3.52
N ILE A 252 25.25 5.00 -4.01
CA ILE A 252 24.04 4.26 -4.33
C ILE A 252 24.27 3.53 -5.64
N PRO A 253 24.05 2.21 -5.70
CA PRO A 253 24.06 1.54 -6.97
C PRO A 253 22.92 2.08 -7.83
N GLN A 254 23.27 2.92 -8.81
CA GLN A 254 22.38 3.10 -9.95
C GLN A 254 22.13 1.71 -10.52
N TYR A 255 20.96 1.50 -11.16
CA TYR A 255 20.73 0.24 -11.81
C TYR A 255 21.95 -0.12 -12.67
N ARG A 256 22.57 -1.23 -12.29
CA ARG A 256 23.60 -1.93 -13.08
C ARG A 256 23.06 -3.33 -13.36
N PRO A 257 23.37 -3.93 -14.54
CA PRO A 257 23.10 -5.34 -14.74
C PRO A 257 23.73 -6.16 -13.61
N TRP A 258 23.01 -7.14 -13.09
CA TRP A 258 23.46 -7.93 -11.94
C TRP A 258 24.86 -8.53 -12.12
N ASN A 259 25.16 -8.98 -13.35
CA ASN A 259 26.46 -9.61 -13.68
C ASN A 259 27.65 -8.62 -13.74
N ASP A 260 27.39 -7.32 -13.68
CA ASP A 260 28.41 -6.28 -13.62
C ASP A 260 28.83 -5.94 -12.17
N LEU A 261 28.15 -6.56 -11.18
CA LEU A 261 28.46 -6.44 -9.77
C LEU A 261 29.54 -7.46 -9.37
N ASP A 262 30.40 -7.08 -8.42
CA ASP A 262 31.33 -8.04 -7.84
C ASP A 262 30.61 -8.97 -6.82
N GLU A 263 31.32 -10.02 -6.39
CA GLU A 263 30.75 -11.04 -5.49
C GLU A 263 30.32 -10.48 -4.12
N GLN A 264 31.04 -9.48 -3.62
CA GLN A 264 30.72 -8.84 -2.35
C GLN A 264 29.45 -7.97 -2.46
N GLU A 265 29.35 -7.19 -3.53
CA GLU A 265 28.14 -6.40 -3.84
C GLU A 265 26.92 -7.31 -4.01
N GLN A 266 27.07 -8.41 -4.77
CA GLN A 266 25.99 -9.39 -4.96
C GLN A 266 25.57 -10.04 -3.63
N ASP A 267 26.49 -10.34 -2.74
CA ASP A 267 26.20 -10.94 -1.44
C ASP A 267 25.47 -9.97 -0.50
N GLU A 268 25.86 -8.70 -0.48
CA GLU A 268 25.20 -7.66 0.30
C GLU A 268 23.77 -7.37 -0.23
N LEU A 269 23.60 -7.30 -1.54
CA LEU A 269 22.31 -7.04 -2.19
C LEU A 269 21.37 -8.25 -2.13
N ASP A 270 21.88 -9.49 -2.13
CA ASP A 270 21.09 -10.67 -1.80
C ASP A 270 20.57 -10.60 -0.36
N LEU A 271 21.42 -10.19 0.60
CA LEU A 271 21.00 -10.00 1.98
C LEU A 271 19.93 -8.90 2.10
N GLU A 272 20.12 -7.76 1.43
CA GLU A 272 19.16 -6.66 1.43
C GLU A 272 17.76 -7.13 0.98
N MET A 273 17.68 -7.86 -0.14
CA MET A 273 16.40 -8.39 -0.62
C MET A 273 15.87 -9.53 0.26
N ALA A 274 16.74 -10.35 0.84
CA ALA A 274 16.33 -11.39 1.79
C ALA A 274 15.69 -10.80 3.06
N VAL A 275 16.19 -9.65 3.54
CA VAL A 275 15.57 -8.93 4.66
C VAL A 275 14.21 -8.36 4.27
N PHE A 276 14.09 -7.73 3.10
CA PHE A 276 12.80 -7.26 2.59
C PHE A 276 11.78 -8.40 2.52
N ALA A 277 12.16 -9.53 1.93
CA ALA A 277 11.31 -10.71 1.82
C ALA A 277 10.91 -11.26 3.20
N ALA A 278 11.83 -11.24 4.17
CA ALA A 278 11.56 -11.66 5.54
C ALA A 278 10.57 -10.75 6.27
N MET A 279 10.60 -9.43 5.99
CA MET A 279 9.61 -8.48 6.51
C MET A 279 8.22 -8.75 5.95
N VAL A 280 8.11 -9.06 4.65
CA VAL A 280 6.85 -9.44 3.99
C VAL A 280 6.33 -10.77 4.53
N ASP A 281 7.17 -11.80 4.64
CA ASP A 281 6.83 -13.13 5.23
C ASP A 281 6.32 -12.95 6.67
N ARG A 282 6.98 -12.12 7.48
CA ARG A 282 6.53 -11.88 8.86
C ARG A 282 5.17 -11.20 8.93
N MET A 283 4.90 -10.27 8.04
CA MET A 283 3.57 -9.66 7.90
C MET A 283 2.53 -10.70 7.50
N ASP A 284 2.83 -11.53 6.52
CA ASP A 284 1.94 -12.61 6.08
C ASP A 284 1.59 -13.60 7.21
N GLN A 285 2.59 -14.01 8.02
CA GLN A 285 2.35 -14.84 9.22
C GLN A 285 1.36 -14.17 10.18
N ASN A 286 1.45 -12.87 10.35
CA ASN A 286 0.55 -12.10 11.21
C ASN A 286 -0.85 -11.93 10.59
N ILE A 287 -0.96 -11.82 9.27
CA ILE A 287 -2.24 -11.88 8.55
C ILE A 287 -2.89 -13.26 8.77
N GLY A 288 -2.09 -14.34 8.71
CA GLY A 288 -2.57 -15.69 9.03
C GLY A 288 -3.22 -15.78 10.42
N ARG A 289 -2.61 -15.17 11.42
CA ARG A 289 -3.17 -15.14 12.79
C ARG A 289 -4.52 -14.42 12.87
N LEU A 290 -4.72 -13.36 12.06
CA LEU A 290 -6.03 -12.70 11.97
C LEU A 290 -7.06 -13.60 11.30
N LEU A 291 -6.69 -14.28 10.22
CA LEU A 291 -7.61 -15.19 9.52
C LEU A 291 -7.99 -16.39 10.40
N ASP A 292 -7.02 -17.00 11.08
CA ASP A 292 -7.26 -18.10 12.03
C ASP A 292 -8.20 -17.67 13.15
N TYR A 293 -8.03 -16.45 13.68
CA TYR A 293 -8.95 -15.89 14.67
C TYR A 293 -10.39 -15.80 14.16
N LEU A 294 -10.59 -15.33 12.91
CA LEU A 294 -11.93 -15.26 12.32
C LEU A 294 -12.57 -16.65 12.17
N ASP A 295 -11.77 -17.64 11.78
CA ASP A 295 -12.22 -19.04 11.64
C ASP A 295 -12.56 -19.63 13.02
N GLU A 296 -11.71 -19.45 14.02
CA GLU A 296 -11.92 -19.93 15.40
C GLU A 296 -13.15 -19.32 16.06
N LYS A 297 -13.44 -18.05 15.79
CA LYS A 297 -14.65 -17.37 16.30
C LYS A 297 -15.91 -17.65 15.47
N GLY A 298 -15.78 -18.32 14.32
CA GLY A 298 -16.91 -18.64 13.43
C GLY A 298 -17.54 -17.42 12.77
N ILE A 299 -16.77 -16.35 12.55
CA ILE A 299 -17.23 -15.07 11.97
C ILE A 299 -16.65 -14.80 10.58
N ALA A 300 -15.87 -15.72 10.04
CA ALA A 300 -15.15 -15.54 8.77
C ALA A 300 -16.08 -15.29 7.57
N GLU A 301 -17.25 -15.95 7.53
CA GLU A 301 -18.21 -15.85 6.42
C GLU A 301 -18.76 -14.43 6.26
N ASN A 302 -19.11 -13.75 7.35
CA ASN A 302 -19.64 -12.39 7.37
C ASN A 302 -18.56 -11.35 7.71
N THR A 303 -17.32 -11.60 7.30
CA THR A 303 -16.20 -10.66 7.45
C THR A 303 -15.57 -10.34 6.10
N ILE A 304 -15.56 -9.06 5.76
CA ILE A 304 -14.83 -8.52 4.60
C ILE A 304 -13.38 -8.33 5.01
N VAL A 305 -12.45 -8.95 4.30
CA VAL A 305 -11.00 -8.71 4.46
C VAL A 305 -10.45 -8.13 3.18
N VAL A 306 -9.91 -6.92 3.26
CA VAL A 306 -9.26 -6.21 2.15
C VAL A 306 -7.77 -6.16 2.39
N TYR A 307 -6.97 -6.43 1.36
CA TYR A 307 -5.51 -6.30 1.38
C TYR A 307 -5.01 -5.49 0.19
N MET A 308 -4.13 -4.50 0.44
CA MET A 308 -3.43 -3.74 -0.60
C MET A 308 -2.16 -3.06 -0.07
N SER A 309 -1.36 -2.48 -0.97
CA SER A 309 -0.24 -1.58 -0.63
C SER A 309 -0.60 -0.11 -0.88
N ASP A 310 -0.05 0.78 -0.07
CA ASP A 310 -0.32 2.22 -0.16
C ASP A 310 0.43 2.94 -1.30
N ASN A 311 1.48 2.36 -1.83
CA ASN A 311 2.21 2.81 -3.02
C ASN A 311 3.09 1.69 -3.56
N GLY A 312 3.72 1.91 -4.71
CA GLY A 312 4.73 1.00 -5.22
C GLY A 312 5.97 0.90 -4.33
N SER A 313 6.81 -0.11 -4.58
CA SER A 313 8.05 -0.35 -3.85
C SER A 313 8.94 0.90 -3.81
N CYS A 314 9.69 1.07 -2.72
CA CYS A 314 10.39 2.30 -2.39
C CYS A 314 11.88 2.24 -2.74
N PRO A 315 12.36 3.08 -3.68
CA PRO A 315 13.76 3.08 -4.10
C PRO A 315 14.59 4.12 -3.34
N TYR A 316 14.14 4.60 -2.18
CA TYR A 316 14.81 5.71 -1.52
C TYR A 316 16.15 5.29 -0.97
N ASP A 317 17.18 6.00 -1.37
CA ASP A 317 18.45 5.91 -0.68
C ASP A 317 18.43 6.83 0.54
N SER A 318 18.06 6.22 1.65
CA SER A 318 18.14 6.82 2.97
C SER A 318 19.07 6.02 3.87
N ASN A 319 19.95 5.20 3.25
CA ASN A 319 20.90 4.37 3.98
C ASN A 319 21.75 5.22 4.95
N ARG A 320 21.87 4.70 6.15
CA ARG A 320 22.70 5.25 7.24
C ARG A 320 23.34 4.07 7.95
N ASP A 321 24.41 4.36 8.64
CA ASP A 321 25.09 3.36 9.48
C ASP A 321 25.50 2.09 8.72
N PHE A 322 26.27 2.27 7.63
CA PHE A 322 26.81 1.18 6.82
C PHE A 322 27.72 0.20 7.57
N ASP A 323 28.09 0.53 8.81
CA ASP A 323 28.81 -0.37 9.70
C ASP A 323 27.97 -1.59 10.13
N PHE A 324 26.63 -1.52 9.94
CA PHE A 324 25.72 -2.61 10.23
C PHE A 324 25.20 -3.23 8.92
N PRO A 325 25.08 -4.56 8.84
CA PRO A 325 24.50 -5.22 7.70
C PRO A 325 22.98 -4.94 7.57
N PRO A 326 22.38 -5.11 6.37
CA PRO A 326 20.92 -5.14 6.25
C PRO A 326 20.31 -6.14 7.25
N GLY A 327 19.19 -5.74 7.88
CA GLY A 327 18.47 -6.57 8.84
C GLY A 327 18.84 -6.37 10.30
N ALA A 328 19.99 -5.74 10.59
CA ALA A 328 20.41 -5.46 11.96
C ALA A 328 19.47 -4.47 12.66
N ALA A 329 19.22 -4.68 13.95
CA ALA A 329 18.36 -3.80 14.77
C ALA A 329 18.94 -2.38 14.89
N GLU A 330 20.26 -2.26 14.90
CA GLU A 330 21.01 -1.01 15.02
C GLU A 330 21.17 -0.27 13.70
N GLY A 331 20.97 -0.99 12.56
CA GLY A 331 21.18 -0.48 11.22
C GLY A 331 19.97 0.26 10.66
N PHE A 332 20.26 1.24 9.79
CA PHE A 332 19.22 1.93 9.02
C PHE A 332 19.50 1.77 7.53
N ARG A 333 19.00 0.67 6.96
CA ARG A 333 19.17 0.31 5.56
C ARG A 333 17.85 0.44 4.80
N THR A 334 17.93 0.71 3.53
CA THR A 334 16.78 0.86 2.61
C THR A 334 16.95 -0.08 1.43
N LEU A 335 15.86 -0.40 0.77
CA LEU A 335 15.88 -1.19 -0.45
C LEU A 335 16.49 -0.37 -1.59
N CYS A 336 17.39 -0.97 -2.37
CA CYS A 336 17.94 -0.32 -3.55
C CYS A 336 16.91 -0.25 -4.69
N ALA A 337 17.14 0.68 -5.63
CA ALA A 337 16.18 0.92 -6.69
C ALA A 337 16.04 -0.24 -7.67
N ALA A 338 17.06 -1.04 -7.87
CA ALA A 338 16.97 -2.21 -8.74
C ALA A 338 16.02 -3.27 -8.14
N TRP A 339 16.09 -3.52 -6.84
CA TRP A 339 15.14 -4.37 -6.14
C TRP A 339 13.74 -3.75 -6.06
N ALA A 340 13.64 -2.45 -5.82
CA ALA A 340 12.35 -1.76 -5.89
C ALA A 340 11.70 -1.88 -7.27
N ASN A 341 12.49 -1.80 -8.35
CA ASN A 341 12.00 -2.03 -9.70
C ASN A 341 11.57 -3.49 -9.92
N ALA A 342 12.26 -4.46 -9.31
CA ALA A 342 11.81 -5.85 -9.33
C ALA A 342 10.46 -6.03 -8.61
N GLY A 343 10.24 -5.33 -7.48
CA GLY A 343 8.97 -5.32 -6.76
C GLY A 343 7.80 -4.80 -7.60
N ASN A 344 8.06 -3.85 -8.49
CA ASN A 344 7.04 -3.23 -9.33
C ASN A 344 6.85 -3.92 -10.70
N THR A 345 7.47 -5.08 -10.93
CA THR A 345 7.31 -5.83 -12.19
C THR A 345 5.83 -6.02 -12.56
N PRO A 346 5.43 -5.76 -13.82
CA PRO A 346 6.23 -5.43 -14.99
C PRO A 346 6.43 -3.93 -15.24
N PHE A 347 5.97 -3.08 -14.36
CA PHE A 347 5.77 -1.65 -14.54
C PHE A 347 7.02 -0.81 -14.37
N ARG A 348 7.00 0.41 -14.93
CA ARG A 348 8.08 1.40 -14.84
C ARG A 348 8.02 2.16 -13.52
N TYR A 349 9.18 2.55 -13.03
CA TYR A 349 9.37 3.38 -11.83
C TYR A 349 8.84 2.76 -10.53
N PHE A 350 8.54 3.62 -9.54
CA PHE A 350 8.41 3.23 -8.14
C PHE A 350 7.53 4.23 -7.38
N LYS A 351 7.42 4.02 -6.07
CA LYS A 351 6.87 4.99 -5.11
C LYS A 351 7.17 6.43 -5.52
N GLN A 352 6.20 7.32 -5.41
CA GLN A 352 6.23 8.75 -5.71
C GLN A 352 5.96 9.09 -7.18
N TYR A 353 6.27 8.20 -8.14
CA TYR A 353 5.97 8.43 -9.55
C TYR A 353 4.49 8.17 -9.86
N GLY A 354 3.91 8.99 -10.73
CA GLY A 354 2.58 8.75 -11.29
C GLY A 354 2.53 7.61 -12.31
N HIS A 355 3.68 7.09 -12.72
CA HIS A 355 3.80 5.93 -13.60
C HIS A 355 3.26 4.65 -12.93
N GLU A 356 2.97 3.63 -13.74
CA GLU A 356 2.33 2.41 -13.27
C GLU A 356 3.06 1.77 -12.08
N GLY A 357 4.40 1.73 -12.06
CA GLY A 357 5.15 1.17 -10.93
C GLY A 357 5.02 1.94 -9.61
N GLY A 358 4.59 3.20 -9.66
CA GLY A 358 4.31 3.99 -8.45
C GLY A 358 2.87 3.89 -7.99
N THR A 359 1.93 3.75 -8.91
CA THR A 359 0.48 3.86 -8.66
C THR A 359 -0.28 2.55 -8.73
N HIS A 360 0.15 1.60 -9.57
CA HIS A 360 -0.50 0.31 -9.73
C HIS A 360 -0.14 -0.61 -8.56
N THR A 361 -1.15 -1.19 -7.93
CA THR A 361 -0.98 -1.99 -6.72
C THR A 361 -1.80 -3.28 -6.77
N HIS A 362 -1.39 -4.28 -6.01
CA HIS A 362 -2.23 -5.43 -5.75
C HIS A 362 -3.43 -5.02 -4.88
N PHE A 363 -4.60 -5.60 -5.17
CA PHE A 363 -5.82 -5.38 -4.40
C PHE A 363 -6.63 -6.66 -4.36
N ILE A 364 -6.88 -7.14 -3.14
CA ILE A 364 -7.59 -8.39 -2.87
C ILE A 364 -8.75 -8.11 -1.92
N VAL A 365 -9.92 -8.65 -2.23
CA VAL A 365 -11.08 -8.62 -1.34
C VAL A 365 -11.59 -10.05 -1.12
N ARG A 366 -11.58 -10.47 0.14
CA ARG A 366 -12.20 -11.72 0.58
C ARG A 366 -13.49 -11.40 1.33
N TRP A 367 -14.60 -11.98 0.88
CA TRP A 367 -15.89 -11.95 1.58
C TRP A 367 -16.65 -13.23 1.21
N PRO A 368 -16.45 -14.34 1.94
CA PRO A 368 -16.94 -15.65 1.53
C PRO A 368 -18.44 -15.71 1.28
N GLU A 369 -19.25 -14.99 2.04
CA GLU A 369 -20.71 -14.93 1.84
C GLU A 369 -21.11 -14.31 0.50
N LYS A 370 -20.33 -13.42 -0.10
CA LYS A 370 -20.74 -12.60 -1.26
C LYS A 370 -19.82 -12.71 -2.47
N VAL A 371 -18.53 -12.84 -2.26
CA VAL A 371 -17.51 -12.77 -3.31
C VAL A 371 -17.21 -14.19 -3.83
N LYS A 372 -17.22 -14.36 -5.14
CA LYS A 372 -16.84 -15.64 -5.76
C LYS A 372 -15.36 -15.92 -5.53
N PRO A 373 -15.01 -17.06 -4.89
CA PRO A 373 -13.62 -17.39 -4.60
C PRO A 373 -12.78 -17.58 -5.86
N GLY A 374 -11.50 -17.22 -5.80
CA GLY A 374 -10.50 -17.38 -6.86
C GLY A 374 -10.76 -16.53 -8.12
N SER A 375 -11.66 -15.56 -8.05
CA SER A 375 -11.99 -14.72 -9.21
C SER A 375 -10.94 -13.64 -9.47
N ILE A 376 -10.84 -13.22 -10.73
CA ILE A 376 -9.99 -12.10 -11.18
C ILE A 376 -10.88 -11.15 -11.97
N THR A 377 -10.78 -9.86 -11.65
CA THR A 377 -11.41 -8.80 -12.46
C THR A 377 -10.36 -7.92 -13.14
N ARG A 378 -10.68 -7.47 -14.35
CA ARG A 378 -9.90 -6.49 -15.10
C ARG A 378 -10.50 -5.10 -15.07
N GLN A 379 -11.61 -4.92 -14.37
CA GLN A 379 -12.16 -3.60 -14.14
C GLN A 379 -11.21 -2.76 -13.31
N THR A 380 -11.05 -1.51 -13.69
CA THR A 380 -10.16 -0.60 -13.00
C THR A 380 -10.78 -0.11 -11.71
N GLY A 381 -10.03 -0.22 -10.61
CA GLY A 381 -10.36 0.38 -9.31
C GLY A 381 -9.27 1.36 -8.85
N HIS A 382 -9.63 2.18 -7.89
CA HIS A 382 -8.74 3.14 -7.28
C HIS A 382 -8.99 3.21 -5.77
N ILE A 383 -7.99 3.55 -4.99
CA ILE A 383 -8.12 3.66 -3.52
C ILE A 383 -9.23 4.62 -3.07
N VAL A 384 -9.60 5.60 -3.91
CA VAL A 384 -10.73 6.52 -3.68
C VAL A 384 -12.08 5.80 -3.63
N ASP A 385 -12.17 4.61 -4.28
CA ASP A 385 -13.39 3.79 -4.36
C ASP A 385 -13.64 2.96 -3.10
N VAL A 386 -12.64 2.87 -2.20
CA VAL A 386 -12.73 2.01 -1.02
C VAL A 386 -13.76 2.52 -0.02
N ALA A 387 -13.75 3.81 0.30
CA ALA A 387 -14.70 4.38 1.25
C ALA A 387 -16.16 4.18 0.82
N PRO A 388 -16.59 4.54 -0.41
CA PRO A 388 -17.96 4.27 -0.85
C PRO A 388 -18.29 2.77 -0.89
N THR A 389 -17.33 1.89 -1.23
CA THR A 389 -17.53 0.45 -1.26
C THR A 389 -17.80 -0.13 0.12
N LEU A 390 -17.00 0.24 1.12
CA LEU A 390 -17.15 -0.28 2.48
C LEU A 390 -18.39 0.26 3.17
N LEU A 391 -18.77 1.51 2.90
CA LEU A 391 -20.03 2.09 3.38
C LEU A 391 -21.23 1.36 2.77
N GLU A 392 -21.25 1.11 1.46
CA GLU A 392 -22.31 0.35 0.80
C GLU A 392 -22.40 -1.08 1.34
N ALA A 393 -21.25 -1.77 1.47
CA ALA A 393 -21.20 -3.12 2.03
C ALA A 393 -21.75 -3.18 3.47
N ALA A 394 -21.51 -2.13 4.27
CA ALA A 394 -22.03 -1.98 5.62
C ALA A 394 -23.53 -1.57 5.68
N GLY A 395 -24.14 -1.24 4.54
CA GLY A 395 -25.50 -0.68 4.49
C GLY A 395 -25.61 0.70 5.14
N VAL A 396 -24.55 1.51 5.07
CA VAL A 396 -24.43 2.81 5.72
C VAL A 396 -24.37 3.92 4.67
N ASN A 397 -25.28 4.87 4.76
CA ASN A 397 -25.27 6.04 3.88
C ASN A 397 -24.22 7.05 4.33
N TYR A 398 -23.51 7.63 3.35
CA TYR A 398 -22.65 8.78 3.61
C TYR A 398 -23.52 9.98 4.02
N PRO A 399 -23.21 10.69 5.12
CA PRO A 399 -24.11 11.69 5.68
C PRO A 399 -24.09 13.02 4.89
N GLU A 400 -25.24 13.68 4.81
CA GLU A 400 -25.32 15.07 4.33
C GLU A 400 -24.76 16.08 5.33
N MET A 401 -24.82 15.73 6.63
CA MET A 401 -24.27 16.51 7.74
C MET A 401 -23.61 15.59 8.77
N LEU A 402 -22.44 15.98 9.25
CA LEU A 402 -21.76 15.33 10.36
C LEU A 402 -21.43 16.37 11.44
N GLY A 403 -22.23 16.42 12.50
CA GLY A 403 -22.20 17.53 13.43
C GLY A 403 -22.54 18.85 12.74
N GLU A 404 -21.64 19.83 12.80
CA GLU A 404 -21.76 21.12 12.10
C GLU A 404 -21.10 21.14 10.70
N ILE A 405 -20.51 20.01 10.29
CA ILE A 405 -19.77 19.89 9.01
C ILE A 405 -20.75 19.43 7.92
N THR A 406 -20.76 20.11 6.78
CA THR A 406 -21.28 19.59 5.52
C THR A 406 -20.14 18.86 4.79
N PRO A 407 -20.14 17.50 4.80
CA PRO A 407 -19.07 16.74 4.18
C PRO A 407 -18.94 17.00 2.68
N GLN A 408 -17.72 16.97 2.16
CA GLN A 408 -17.53 16.91 0.72
C GLN A 408 -18.10 15.60 0.16
N PRO A 409 -18.76 15.61 -1.00
CA PRO A 409 -19.23 14.38 -1.64
C PRO A 409 -18.06 13.43 -1.92
N LEU A 410 -18.26 12.14 -1.71
CA LEU A 410 -17.29 11.14 -2.12
C LEU A 410 -17.00 11.24 -3.62
N GLN A 411 -15.72 11.10 -4.00
CA GLN A 411 -15.27 11.21 -5.39
C GLN A 411 -15.08 9.83 -6.03
N GLY A 412 -14.96 8.80 -5.22
CA GLY A 412 -14.92 7.41 -5.67
C GLY A 412 -16.30 6.85 -5.95
N SER A 413 -16.35 5.73 -6.64
CA SER A 413 -17.55 4.95 -6.94
C SER A 413 -17.42 3.55 -6.34
N SER A 414 -18.52 3.03 -5.80
CA SER A 414 -18.52 1.71 -5.17
C SER A 414 -18.10 0.59 -6.12
N LEU A 415 -17.28 -0.33 -5.61
CA LEU A 415 -16.87 -1.56 -6.27
C LEU A 415 -17.85 -2.71 -6.00
N MET A 416 -18.91 -2.51 -5.23
CA MET A 416 -19.86 -3.57 -4.88
C MET A 416 -20.43 -4.31 -6.11
N PRO A 417 -20.81 -3.65 -7.23
CA PRO A 417 -21.23 -4.38 -8.42
C PRO A 417 -20.18 -5.37 -8.93
N VAL A 418 -18.89 -4.98 -8.92
CA VAL A 418 -17.76 -5.82 -9.34
C VAL A 418 -17.53 -6.97 -8.35
N LEU A 419 -17.57 -6.69 -7.05
CA LEU A 419 -17.42 -7.71 -6.01
C LEU A 419 -18.50 -8.78 -6.07
N LEU A 420 -19.70 -8.42 -6.52
CA LEU A 420 -20.83 -9.33 -6.72
C LEU A 420 -20.83 -10.01 -8.09
N GLY A 421 -19.76 -9.89 -8.87
CA GLY A 421 -19.58 -10.57 -10.17
C GLY A 421 -20.22 -9.85 -11.37
N GLY A 422 -20.66 -8.61 -11.19
CA GLY A 422 -21.14 -7.73 -12.25
C GLY A 422 -20.07 -6.76 -12.74
N GLU A 423 -20.53 -5.70 -13.40
CA GLU A 423 -19.69 -4.61 -13.90
C GLU A 423 -20.18 -3.27 -13.35
N ARG A 424 -19.29 -2.30 -13.26
CA ARG A 424 -19.63 -0.90 -13.00
C ARG A 424 -19.22 -0.02 -14.18
N GLU A 425 -19.86 1.13 -14.32
CA GLU A 425 -19.35 2.16 -15.20
C GLU A 425 -17.99 2.62 -14.74
N ASN A 426 -17.04 2.76 -15.67
CA ASN A 426 -15.74 3.33 -15.34
C ASN A 426 -15.92 4.79 -14.90
N PRO A 427 -15.25 5.23 -13.84
CA PRO A 427 -15.18 6.65 -13.50
C PRO A 427 -14.70 7.49 -14.68
N GLU A 428 -15.18 8.73 -14.74
CA GLU A 428 -14.80 9.66 -15.81
C GLU A 428 -13.27 9.79 -15.94
N PHE A 429 -12.58 9.78 -14.79
CA PHE A 429 -11.12 9.79 -14.74
C PHE A 429 -10.60 9.14 -13.46
N PHE A 430 -9.31 8.83 -13.47
CA PHE A 430 -8.52 8.51 -12.26
C PHE A 430 -7.36 9.50 -12.15
N MET A 431 -7.02 9.86 -10.93
CA MET A 431 -5.91 10.75 -10.65
C MET A 431 -5.07 10.22 -9.50
N SER A 432 -3.76 10.29 -9.64
CA SER A 432 -2.82 9.95 -8.57
C SER A 432 -1.65 10.92 -8.58
N GLY A 433 -0.98 11.02 -7.44
CA GLY A 433 0.24 11.78 -7.31
C GLY A 433 0.42 12.38 -5.93
N TRP A 434 1.62 12.87 -5.70
CA TRP A 434 2.02 13.41 -4.40
C TRP A 434 2.14 14.93 -4.37
N THR A 435 2.63 15.49 -5.48
CA THR A 435 2.81 16.94 -5.66
C THR A 435 2.57 17.27 -7.12
N ASP A 436 2.47 18.54 -7.48
CA ASP A 436 2.34 18.95 -8.89
C ASP A 436 3.49 18.49 -9.79
N ARG A 437 4.61 18.07 -9.19
CA ARG A 437 5.78 17.56 -9.91
C ARG A 437 5.68 16.08 -10.25
N PHE A 438 4.81 15.33 -9.56
CA PHE A 438 4.61 13.89 -9.73
C PHE A 438 3.12 13.60 -9.80
N ARG A 439 2.57 13.65 -11.00
CA ARG A 439 1.13 13.50 -11.23
C ARG A 439 0.84 12.55 -12.37
N MET A 440 -0.28 11.87 -12.25
CA MET A 440 -0.92 11.22 -13.38
C MET A 440 -2.40 11.62 -13.45
N PHE A 441 -2.92 11.64 -14.66
CA PHE A 441 -4.34 11.76 -14.94
C PHE A 441 -4.71 10.78 -16.06
N ARG A 442 -5.68 9.92 -15.81
CA ARG A 442 -6.12 8.89 -16.73
C ARG A 442 -7.59 9.08 -17.04
N GLN A 443 -7.92 9.09 -18.33
CA GLN A 443 -9.30 9.11 -18.83
C GLN A 443 -9.46 8.03 -19.90
N GLY A 444 -10.30 7.03 -19.62
CA GLY A 444 -10.39 5.85 -20.45
C GLY A 444 -9.08 5.08 -20.53
N ASP A 445 -8.63 4.82 -21.75
CA ASP A 445 -7.38 4.09 -22.02
C ASP A 445 -6.15 5.01 -22.02
N PHE A 446 -6.33 6.32 -22.15
CA PHE A 446 -5.23 7.28 -22.20
C PHE A 446 -4.86 7.82 -20.82
N LYS A 447 -3.57 7.93 -20.60
CA LYS A 447 -2.96 8.47 -19.38
C LYS A 447 -1.89 9.51 -19.73
N ILE A 448 -1.98 10.67 -19.11
CA ILE A 448 -0.84 11.58 -19.03
C ILE A 448 -0.16 11.43 -17.68
N VAL A 449 1.16 11.49 -17.68
CA VAL A 449 1.97 11.39 -16.46
C VAL A 449 3.16 12.32 -16.56
N ARG A 450 3.59 12.90 -15.44
CA ARG A 450 4.83 13.66 -15.38
C ARG A 450 5.61 13.37 -14.10
N ALA A 451 6.92 13.50 -14.20
CA ALA A 451 7.84 13.38 -13.09
C ALA A 451 8.71 14.65 -12.98
N ASN A 452 9.06 15.03 -11.75
CA ASN A 452 9.93 16.18 -11.44
C ASN A 452 9.47 17.54 -12.02
N GLY A 453 8.21 17.68 -12.45
CA GLY A 453 7.71 18.87 -13.12
C GLY A 453 8.18 19.01 -14.57
N GLU A 454 8.63 17.93 -15.19
CA GLU A 454 8.94 17.83 -16.62
C GLU A 454 7.66 17.89 -17.47
N ALA A 455 7.80 17.87 -18.79
CA ALA A 455 6.65 17.80 -19.71
C ALA A 455 5.80 16.55 -19.44
N TRP A 456 4.53 16.60 -19.84
CA TRP A 456 3.68 15.43 -19.80
C TRP A 456 4.14 14.41 -20.83
N GLU A 457 4.22 13.15 -20.39
CA GLU A 457 4.28 11.94 -21.20
C GLU A 457 2.85 11.46 -21.44
N LEU A 458 2.56 10.80 -22.57
CA LEU A 458 1.24 10.27 -22.94
C LEU A 458 1.35 8.79 -23.23
N TYR A 459 0.48 7.97 -22.63
CA TYR A 459 0.42 6.53 -22.86
C TYR A 459 -1.00 6.05 -23.16
N ASN A 460 -1.13 5.04 -24.02
CA ASN A 460 -2.35 4.27 -24.20
C ASN A 460 -2.20 2.95 -23.44
N LEU A 461 -2.74 2.87 -22.23
CA LEU A 461 -2.57 1.71 -21.33
C LEU A 461 -3.25 0.41 -21.84
N LYS A 462 -4.13 0.51 -22.83
CA LYS A 462 -4.70 -0.68 -23.48
C LYS A 462 -3.68 -1.40 -24.35
N ASP A 463 -2.85 -0.65 -25.06
CA ASP A 463 -1.87 -1.17 -26.00
C ASP A 463 -0.47 -1.24 -25.37
N ASP A 464 -0.16 -0.32 -24.47
CA ASP A 464 1.11 -0.22 -23.73
C ASP A 464 0.87 -0.10 -22.22
N PRO A 465 0.51 -1.19 -21.53
CA PRO A 465 0.26 -1.19 -20.08
C PRO A 465 1.51 -0.98 -19.23
N THR A 466 2.70 -0.97 -19.84
CA THR A 466 3.98 -0.81 -19.15
C THR A 466 4.68 0.52 -19.45
N GLU A 467 4.01 1.43 -20.17
CA GLU A 467 4.44 2.80 -20.42
C GLU A 467 5.84 2.89 -21.08
N ILE A 468 6.05 2.15 -22.16
CA ILE A 468 7.33 2.10 -22.90
C ILE A 468 7.37 3.18 -23.97
N ASP A 469 6.27 3.35 -24.70
CA ASP A 469 6.18 4.21 -25.89
C ASP A 469 5.46 5.52 -25.55
N ASP A 470 6.22 6.61 -25.33
CA ASP A 470 5.67 7.94 -25.09
C ASP A 470 5.08 8.54 -26.36
N LEU A 471 3.77 8.65 -26.40
CA LEU A 471 2.97 9.17 -27.52
C LEU A 471 2.80 10.71 -27.50
N ALA A 472 3.37 11.43 -26.54
CA ALA A 472 3.14 12.87 -26.40
C ALA A 472 3.58 13.69 -27.62
N GLY A 473 4.66 13.27 -28.28
CA GLY A 473 5.14 13.91 -29.51
C GLY A 473 4.28 13.60 -30.74
N GLU A 474 3.59 12.45 -30.75
CA GLU A 474 2.74 12.02 -31.87
C GLU A 474 1.30 12.58 -31.76
N TYR A 475 0.78 12.69 -30.51
CA TYR A 475 -0.60 13.15 -30.23
C TYR A 475 -0.62 14.35 -29.26
N PRO A 476 0.01 15.50 -29.61
CA PRO A 476 0.07 16.67 -28.72
C PRO A 476 -1.31 17.22 -28.36
N GLU A 477 -2.31 17.12 -29.25
CA GLU A 477 -3.68 17.55 -29.01
C GLU A 477 -4.36 16.70 -27.91
N LYS A 478 -4.00 15.41 -27.80
CA LYS A 478 -4.52 14.55 -26.74
C LYS A 478 -3.91 14.88 -25.39
N VAL A 479 -2.63 15.27 -25.36
CA VAL A 479 -1.98 15.80 -24.16
C VAL A 479 -2.69 17.07 -23.69
N GLU A 480 -2.94 18.03 -24.59
CA GLU A 480 -3.64 19.29 -24.27
C GLU A 480 -5.07 19.03 -23.74
N GLU A 481 -5.80 18.09 -24.34
CA GLU A 481 -7.14 17.68 -23.90
C GLU A 481 -7.12 17.18 -22.46
N LEU A 482 -6.25 16.19 -22.14
CA LEU A 482 -6.15 15.59 -20.82
C LEU A 482 -5.58 16.56 -19.78
N GLU A 483 -4.60 17.38 -20.13
CA GLU A 483 -4.08 18.43 -19.25
C GLU A 483 -5.15 19.47 -18.91
N LYS A 484 -5.97 19.87 -19.88
CA LYS A 484 -7.10 20.77 -19.63
C LYS A 484 -8.13 20.15 -18.68
N ALA A 485 -8.43 18.86 -18.84
CA ALA A 485 -9.34 18.15 -17.94
C ALA A 485 -8.78 18.09 -16.53
N TYR A 486 -7.50 17.71 -16.38
CA TYR A 486 -6.77 17.73 -15.11
C TYR A 486 -6.80 19.13 -14.46
N ASN A 487 -6.43 20.18 -15.19
CA ASN A 487 -6.40 21.55 -14.67
C ASN A 487 -7.80 22.05 -14.27
N THR A 488 -8.84 21.63 -14.97
CA THR A 488 -10.23 21.97 -14.65
C THR A 488 -10.63 21.34 -13.31
N TYR A 489 -10.29 20.08 -13.11
CA TYR A 489 -10.51 19.39 -11.84
C TYR A 489 -9.78 20.10 -10.68
N MET A 490 -8.48 20.37 -10.83
CA MET A 490 -7.66 21.00 -9.79
C MET A 490 -8.17 22.40 -9.39
N LYS A 491 -8.64 23.19 -10.35
CA LYS A 491 -9.25 24.50 -10.06
C LYS A 491 -10.54 24.39 -9.25
N ASN A 492 -11.37 23.40 -9.57
CA ASN A 492 -12.63 23.17 -8.87
C ASN A 492 -12.43 22.66 -7.45
N THR A 493 -11.35 21.95 -7.19
CA THR A 493 -11.01 21.39 -5.88
C THR A 493 -10.36 22.45 -4.96
N ASN A 494 -9.47 23.29 -5.49
CA ASN A 494 -8.81 24.34 -4.73
C ASN A 494 -9.73 25.54 -4.35
N ASN A 495 -10.90 25.64 -4.96
CA ASN A 495 -11.90 26.68 -4.65
C ASN A 495 -12.97 26.23 -3.64
N LYS A 496 -12.89 25.01 -3.13
CA LYS A 496 -13.76 24.43 -2.11
C LYS A 496 -13.03 24.25 -0.79
#